data_264f5c5b6afce52a9be303e911622d7e
#
_entry.id   264f5c5b6afce52a9be303e911622d7e
#
_cell.length_a   1.000
_cell.length_b   1.000
_cell.length_c   1.000
_cell.angle_alpha   90.00
_cell.angle_beta   90.00
_cell.angle_gamma   90.00
#
_symmetry.space_group_name_H-M   'P 1'
#
loop_
_entity.id
_entity.type
_entity.pdbx_description
1 polymer ?
#
loop_
_entity_poly.entity_id
_entity_poly.type
_entity_poly.pdbx_seq_one_letter_code
_entity_poly.pdbx_strand_id
1 'polypeptide(L)'
;ACFDPRELTSFYPRGSKELLSVFTKFQPGDTMEWFESRNVPLKIEKDNRVFPVSDSSQSIINAMTKEVLGKKFEIKTQISVSEIINQDNNYLVKTKQGDFLADIIIYSTGSAPKSLKMIEKLGHKMIEPVPSLFTFNIKDDLLKDLPGTSFENAEIQIPSLKTAESGPLLITHWGLSGPAVLKISAWEARTLAELKYQFEIEVNFISIPISEAENLLKTFKTQNPKKSIGQSKIFNVTNRFWNKVLEICNINPEKQIANISAKELNAILEALCRKKMQVTGKSIY
;
A
#
# COMPACT_ATOMS: atom_id res chain seq x y z
N ALA A 1 -1.03 -6.87 14.68
CA ALA A 1 -0.74 -8.29 14.59
C ALA A 1 -2.01 -9.07 14.25
N CYS A 2 -1.89 -10.12 13.44
CA CYS A 2 -2.93 -11.09 13.18
C CYS A 2 -2.44 -12.42 13.77
N PHE A 3 -3.14 -12.92 14.80
CA PHE A 3 -2.68 -14.10 15.56
C PHE A 3 -3.30 -15.42 15.08
N ASP A 4 -4.31 -15.37 14.20
CA ASP A 4 -4.85 -16.56 13.55
C ASP A 4 -4.07 -16.84 12.25
N PRO A 5 -3.39 -18.00 12.12
CA PRO A 5 -2.65 -18.34 10.90
C PRO A 5 -3.51 -18.40 9.64
N ARG A 6 -4.79 -18.79 9.76
CA ARG A 6 -5.71 -18.84 8.63
C ARG A 6 -6.11 -17.44 8.16
N GLU A 7 -6.44 -16.56 9.12
CA GLU A 7 -6.69 -15.15 8.82
C GLU A 7 -5.44 -14.49 8.26
N LEU A 8 -4.26 -14.73 8.85
CA LEU A 8 -2.98 -14.18 8.38
C LEU A 8 -2.71 -14.56 6.92
N THR A 9 -2.96 -15.81 6.53
CA THR A 9 -2.76 -16.24 5.13
C THR A 9 -3.70 -15.57 4.15
N SER A 10 -4.87 -15.07 4.58
CA SER A 10 -5.81 -14.36 3.72
C SER A 10 -5.27 -13.01 3.22
N PHE A 11 -4.27 -12.43 3.89
CA PHE A 11 -3.59 -11.21 3.45
C PHE A 11 -2.50 -11.45 2.38
N TYR A 12 -2.29 -12.71 1.98
CA TYR A 12 -1.32 -13.05 0.95
C TYR A 12 -2.04 -13.38 -0.36
N PRO A 13 -1.91 -12.54 -1.39
CA PRO A 13 -2.56 -12.76 -2.70
C PRO A 13 -2.15 -14.07 -3.37
N ARG A 14 -0.96 -14.56 -3.03
CA ARG A 14 -0.36 -15.79 -3.56
C ARG A 14 0.41 -16.53 -2.47
N GLY A 15 0.44 -17.87 -2.56
CA GLY A 15 1.16 -18.71 -1.60
C GLY A 15 0.44 -18.90 -0.26
N SER A 16 -0.83 -18.52 -0.13
CA SER A 16 -1.60 -18.62 1.12
C SER A 16 -1.67 -20.06 1.66
N LYS A 17 -1.81 -21.04 0.78
CA LYS A 17 -1.87 -22.47 1.17
C LYS A 17 -0.53 -22.97 1.71
N GLU A 18 0.54 -22.63 1.06
CA GLU A 18 1.91 -22.99 1.42
C GLU A 18 2.32 -22.32 2.74
N LEU A 19 1.95 -21.05 2.92
CA LEU A 19 2.26 -20.27 4.10
C LEU A 19 1.51 -20.73 5.36
N LEU A 20 0.33 -21.36 5.22
CA LEU A 20 -0.44 -21.83 6.37
C LEU A 20 0.38 -22.77 7.27
N SER A 21 1.10 -23.72 6.67
CA SER A 21 1.96 -24.64 7.43
C SER A 21 3.11 -23.93 8.14
N VAL A 22 3.67 -22.91 7.52
CA VAL A 22 4.75 -22.10 8.11
C VAL A 22 4.23 -21.29 9.29
N PHE A 23 3.11 -20.58 9.12
CA PHE A 23 2.53 -19.74 10.16
C PHE A 23 1.92 -20.54 11.33
N THR A 24 1.58 -21.81 11.10
CA THR A 24 1.17 -22.70 12.21
C THR A 24 2.37 -23.08 13.10
N LYS A 25 3.61 -23.05 12.56
CA LYS A 25 4.84 -23.38 13.29
C LYS A 25 5.50 -22.17 13.94
N PHE A 26 5.40 -21.02 13.32
CA PHE A 26 5.98 -19.76 13.77
C PHE A 26 5.08 -18.60 13.34
N GLN A 27 4.40 -18.00 14.28
CA GLN A 27 3.38 -16.98 14.06
C GLN A 27 3.76 -15.62 14.68
N PRO A 28 2.98 -14.58 14.47
CA PRO A 28 3.27 -13.25 15.02
C PRO A 28 3.47 -13.23 16.54
N GLY A 29 2.74 -14.06 17.29
CA GLY A 29 2.93 -14.21 18.74
C GLY A 29 4.33 -14.70 19.10
N ASP A 30 4.82 -15.74 18.40
CA ASP A 30 6.18 -16.26 18.60
C ASP A 30 7.25 -15.21 18.26
N THR A 31 6.99 -14.40 17.21
CA THR A 31 7.87 -13.27 16.88
C THR A 31 7.92 -12.23 17.98
N MET A 32 6.77 -11.89 18.55
CA MET A 32 6.71 -10.92 19.65
C MET A 32 7.42 -11.46 20.89
N GLU A 33 7.15 -12.69 21.29
CA GLU A 33 7.83 -13.36 22.41
C GLU A 33 9.34 -13.41 22.20
N TRP A 34 9.79 -13.67 20.97
CA TRP A 34 11.21 -13.70 20.63
C TRP A 34 11.90 -12.36 20.91
N PHE A 35 11.28 -11.23 20.57
CA PHE A 35 11.83 -9.90 20.83
C PHE A 35 11.71 -9.51 22.31
N GLU A 36 10.57 -9.76 22.94
CA GLU A 36 10.34 -9.42 24.35
C GLU A 36 11.27 -10.17 25.28
N SER A 37 11.53 -11.46 25.02
CA SER A 37 12.50 -12.26 25.79
C SER A 37 13.96 -11.76 25.63
N ARG A 38 14.21 -10.86 24.67
CA ARG A 38 15.50 -10.20 24.41
C ARG A 38 15.52 -8.73 24.85
N ASN A 39 14.63 -8.37 25.77
CA ASN A 39 14.50 -7.03 26.34
C ASN A 39 14.13 -5.95 25.27
N VAL A 40 13.36 -6.31 24.26
CA VAL A 40 12.74 -5.37 23.32
C VAL A 40 11.23 -5.41 23.53
N PRO A 41 10.69 -4.60 24.46
CA PRO A 41 9.25 -4.53 24.67
C PRO A 41 8.56 -3.98 23.42
N LEU A 42 7.43 -4.61 23.06
CA LEU A 42 6.64 -4.27 21.88
C LEU A 42 5.31 -3.65 22.27
N LYS A 43 4.76 -2.83 21.39
CA LYS A 43 3.40 -2.28 21.47
C LYS A 43 2.63 -2.60 20.18
N ILE A 44 1.32 -2.86 20.34
CA ILE A 44 0.39 -3.01 19.22
C ILE A 44 -0.38 -1.71 19.07
N GLU A 45 -0.35 -1.11 17.90
CA GLU A 45 -1.08 0.11 17.58
C GLU A 45 -2.54 -0.19 17.22
N LYS A 46 -3.38 0.86 17.14
CA LYS A 46 -4.83 0.73 16.86
C LYS A 46 -5.15 0.04 15.53
N ASP A 47 -4.22 0.07 14.58
CA ASP A 47 -4.33 -0.57 13.27
C ASP A 47 -3.63 -1.95 13.23
N ASN A 48 -3.38 -2.54 14.38
CA ASN A 48 -2.72 -3.83 14.56
C ASN A 48 -1.24 -3.90 14.12
N ARG A 49 -0.59 -2.78 13.77
CA ARG A 49 0.86 -2.76 13.57
C ARG A 49 1.60 -2.94 14.88
N VAL A 50 2.72 -3.62 14.83
CA VAL A 50 3.57 -3.86 16.01
C VAL A 50 4.86 -3.08 15.87
N PHE A 51 5.21 -2.32 16.93
CA PHE A 51 6.44 -1.53 17.00
C PHE A 51 7.14 -1.77 18.32
N PRO A 52 8.47 -1.55 18.40
CA PRO A 52 9.14 -1.47 19.69
C PRO A 52 8.64 -0.24 20.48
N VAL A 53 8.48 -0.37 21.78
CA VAL A 53 8.07 0.75 22.66
C VAL A 53 9.03 1.94 22.55
N SER A 54 10.30 1.68 22.21
CA SER A 54 11.32 2.72 21.96
C SER A 54 11.07 3.57 20.70
N ASP A 55 10.13 3.18 19.84
CA ASP A 55 9.89 3.77 18.51
C ASP A 55 11.15 3.85 17.61
N SER A 56 12.16 3.01 17.89
CA SER A 56 13.42 2.96 17.18
C SER A 56 13.68 1.59 16.56
N SER A 57 13.85 1.54 15.25
CA SER A 57 14.27 0.32 14.54
C SER A 57 15.63 -0.20 15.02
N GLN A 58 16.46 0.67 15.61
CA GLN A 58 17.75 0.27 16.17
C GLN A 58 17.62 -0.75 17.30
N SER A 59 16.54 -0.70 18.09
CA SER A 59 16.27 -1.71 19.13
C SER A 59 16.12 -3.12 18.54
N ILE A 60 15.42 -3.22 17.41
CA ILE A 60 15.24 -4.47 16.66
C ILE A 60 16.59 -4.96 16.11
N ILE A 61 17.33 -4.07 15.45
CA ILE A 61 18.63 -4.39 14.85
C ILE A 61 19.61 -4.87 15.93
N ASN A 62 19.67 -4.16 17.06
CA ASN A 62 20.57 -4.50 18.16
C ASN A 62 20.26 -5.87 18.75
N ALA A 63 18.98 -6.21 18.96
CA ALA A 63 18.57 -7.51 19.48
C ALA A 63 19.01 -8.65 18.54
N MET A 64 18.76 -8.52 17.24
CA MET A 64 19.14 -9.51 16.24
C MET A 64 20.67 -9.65 16.14
N THR A 65 21.40 -8.52 16.08
CA THR A 65 22.86 -8.52 16.00
C THR A 65 23.51 -9.14 17.23
N LYS A 66 23.01 -8.80 18.44
CA LYS A 66 23.51 -9.37 19.70
C LYS A 66 23.32 -10.87 19.75
N GLU A 67 22.18 -11.38 19.29
CA GLU A 67 21.89 -12.81 19.24
C GLU A 67 22.87 -13.58 18.34
N VAL A 68 23.14 -13.03 17.15
CA VAL A 68 24.09 -13.62 16.19
C VAL A 68 25.50 -13.65 16.77
N LEU A 69 26.00 -12.51 17.24
CA LEU A 69 27.37 -12.41 17.76
C LEU A 69 27.56 -13.21 19.05
N GLY A 70 26.54 -13.29 19.92
CA GLY A 70 26.56 -14.07 21.14
C GLY A 70 26.71 -15.58 20.90
N LYS A 71 26.33 -16.08 19.74
CA LYS A 71 26.49 -17.48 19.31
C LYS A 71 27.77 -17.75 18.51
N LYS A 72 28.71 -16.83 18.53
CA LYS A 72 29.99 -16.93 17.80
C LYS A 72 29.85 -17.00 16.26
N PHE A 73 28.72 -16.54 15.71
CA PHE A 73 28.62 -16.34 14.26
C PHE A 73 29.33 -15.04 13.86
N GLU A 74 29.85 -15.03 12.66
CA GLU A 74 30.51 -13.85 12.08
C GLU A 74 29.56 -13.12 11.15
N ILE A 75 29.45 -11.80 11.30
CA ILE A 75 28.74 -10.92 10.36
C ILE A 75 29.78 -10.21 9.50
N LYS A 76 29.83 -10.57 8.22
CA LYS A 76 30.71 -9.91 7.25
C LYS A 76 29.90 -8.91 6.44
N THR A 77 30.14 -7.63 6.68
CA THR A 77 29.53 -6.52 5.93
C THR A 77 30.39 -6.13 4.73
N GLN A 78 29.78 -5.38 3.79
CA GLN A 78 30.45 -4.90 2.56
C GLN A 78 31.03 -6.02 1.67
N ILE A 79 30.58 -7.26 1.84
CA ILE A 79 30.95 -8.40 1.01
C ILE A 79 29.83 -8.68 0.02
N SER A 80 30.11 -8.45 -1.25
CA SER A 80 29.18 -8.74 -2.32
C SER A 80 29.47 -10.13 -2.91
N VAL A 81 28.51 -11.04 -2.77
CA VAL A 81 28.57 -12.35 -3.43
C VAL A 81 28.33 -12.13 -4.93
N SER A 82 29.23 -12.67 -5.74
CA SER A 82 29.17 -12.58 -7.20
C SER A 82 28.65 -13.86 -7.85
N GLU A 83 28.92 -15.01 -7.25
CA GLU A 83 28.53 -16.32 -7.77
C GLU A 83 28.45 -17.34 -6.65
N ILE A 84 27.59 -18.34 -6.84
CA ILE A 84 27.52 -19.55 -6.01
C ILE A 84 27.67 -20.74 -6.95
N ILE A 85 28.62 -21.60 -6.67
CA ILE A 85 28.89 -22.81 -7.44
C ILE A 85 28.58 -24.00 -6.57
N ASN A 86 27.69 -24.88 -7.04
CA ASN A 86 27.45 -26.16 -6.40
C ASN A 86 28.62 -27.10 -6.74
N GLN A 87 29.24 -27.64 -5.71
CA GLN A 87 30.23 -28.71 -5.79
C GLN A 87 29.62 -29.94 -5.12
N ASP A 88 30.05 -31.14 -5.47
CA ASP A 88 29.40 -32.41 -5.09
C ASP A 88 28.92 -32.49 -3.63
N ASN A 89 29.67 -31.94 -2.68
CA ASN A 89 29.35 -32.01 -1.25
C ASN A 89 29.25 -30.63 -0.55
N ASN A 90 29.53 -29.55 -1.25
CA ASN A 90 29.52 -28.19 -0.66
C ASN A 90 29.27 -27.12 -1.74
N TYR A 91 29.23 -25.87 -1.30
CA TYR A 91 29.07 -24.73 -2.18
C TYR A 91 30.27 -23.81 -2.09
N LEU A 92 30.77 -23.37 -3.23
CA LEU A 92 31.79 -22.32 -3.31
C LEU A 92 31.07 -20.98 -3.53
N VAL A 93 31.20 -20.10 -2.56
CA VAL A 93 30.62 -18.72 -2.59
C VAL A 93 31.73 -17.75 -2.99
N LYS A 94 31.65 -17.21 -4.21
CA LYS A 94 32.65 -16.27 -4.74
C LYS A 94 32.35 -14.82 -4.36
N THR A 95 33.38 -14.13 -3.88
CA THR A 95 33.31 -12.71 -3.58
C THR A 95 34.58 -11.99 -4.08
N LYS A 96 34.56 -10.66 -4.09
CA LYS A 96 35.77 -9.87 -4.41
C LYS A 96 36.84 -9.93 -3.33
N GLN A 97 36.46 -10.28 -2.10
CA GLN A 97 37.36 -10.32 -0.93
C GLN A 97 37.91 -11.73 -0.64
N GLY A 98 37.63 -12.68 -1.48
CA GLY A 98 38.00 -14.11 -1.34
C GLY A 98 36.77 -15.01 -1.41
N ASP A 99 37.02 -16.29 -1.54
CA ASP A 99 36.01 -17.32 -1.69
C ASP A 99 35.73 -18.01 -0.35
N PHE A 100 34.49 -18.45 -0.15
CA PHE A 100 34.04 -19.16 1.05
C PHE A 100 33.48 -20.53 0.65
N LEU A 101 33.82 -21.56 1.41
CA LEU A 101 33.18 -22.87 1.30
C LEU A 101 32.06 -22.96 2.33
N ALA A 102 30.92 -23.52 1.95
CA ALA A 102 29.78 -23.72 2.80
C ALA A 102 29.09 -25.07 2.50
N ASP A 103 28.75 -25.81 3.55
CA ASP A 103 28.00 -27.07 3.42
C ASP A 103 26.51 -26.77 3.14
N ILE A 104 25.99 -25.66 3.66
CA ILE A 104 24.60 -25.21 3.50
C ILE A 104 24.58 -23.71 3.26
N ILE A 105 23.71 -23.28 2.34
CA ILE A 105 23.44 -21.86 2.10
C ILE A 105 21.99 -21.54 2.43
N ILE A 106 21.77 -20.53 3.29
CA ILE A 106 20.45 -19.91 3.49
C ILE A 106 20.41 -18.63 2.68
N TYR A 107 19.54 -18.62 1.68
CA TYR A 107 19.43 -17.50 0.74
C TYR A 107 18.30 -16.56 1.16
N SER A 108 18.63 -15.35 1.63
CA SER A 108 17.66 -14.35 2.14
C SER A 108 18.00 -12.93 1.70
N THR A 109 18.25 -12.77 0.40
CA THR A 109 18.70 -11.49 -0.20
C THR A 109 17.56 -10.61 -0.70
N GLY A 110 16.30 -10.98 -0.46
CA GLY A 110 15.16 -10.28 -1.00
C GLY A 110 15.05 -10.39 -2.52
N SER A 111 14.44 -9.40 -3.16
CA SER A 111 14.14 -9.40 -4.60
C SER A 111 15.20 -8.72 -5.47
N ALA A 112 16.44 -8.59 -5.00
CA ALA A 112 17.53 -7.97 -5.77
C ALA A 112 17.78 -8.76 -7.09
N PRO A 113 17.69 -8.13 -8.29
CA PRO A 113 17.74 -8.87 -9.56
C PRO A 113 19.01 -9.70 -9.77
N LYS A 114 20.16 -9.17 -9.32
CA LYS A 114 21.46 -9.91 -9.40
C LYS A 114 21.43 -11.18 -8.54
N SER A 115 20.82 -11.07 -7.37
CA SER A 115 20.70 -12.21 -6.46
C SER A 115 19.80 -13.29 -7.04
N LEU A 116 18.65 -12.92 -7.60
CA LEU A 116 17.73 -13.87 -8.21
C LEU A 116 18.38 -14.66 -9.36
N LYS A 117 19.20 -14.01 -10.17
CA LYS A 117 19.98 -14.69 -11.23
C LYS A 117 20.99 -15.72 -10.71
N MET A 118 21.50 -15.55 -9.49
CA MET A 118 22.39 -16.57 -8.90
C MET A 118 21.64 -17.84 -8.54
N ILE A 119 20.42 -17.71 -8.02
CA ILE A 119 19.55 -18.87 -7.71
C ILE A 119 19.10 -19.59 -8.99
N GLU A 120 18.81 -18.85 -10.05
CA GLU A 120 18.48 -19.43 -11.36
C GLU A 120 19.63 -20.30 -11.90
N LYS A 121 20.88 -19.83 -11.77
CA LYS A 121 22.08 -20.61 -12.17
C LYS A 121 22.26 -21.91 -11.37
N LEU A 122 21.72 -21.98 -10.16
CA LEU A 122 21.70 -23.20 -9.36
C LEU A 122 20.59 -24.20 -9.77
N GLY A 123 19.85 -23.91 -10.85
CA GLY A 123 18.82 -24.80 -11.40
C GLY A 123 17.39 -24.50 -10.90
N HIS A 124 17.18 -23.46 -10.11
CA HIS A 124 15.84 -23.08 -9.65
C HIS A 124 15.09 -22.27 -10.73
N LYS A 125 13.85 -22.64 -10.98
CA LYS A 125 12.96 -21.84 -11.84
C LYS A 125 12.56 -20.57 -11.12
N MET A 126 12.95 -19.43 -11.68
CA MET A 126 12.59 -18.13 -11.15
C MET A 126 11.33 -17.60 -11.82
N ILE A 127 10.45 -17.01 -11.01
CA ILE A 127 9.33 -16.19 -11.49
C ILE A 127 9.72 -14.76 -11.23
N GLU A 128 9.80 -13.95 -12.30
CA GLU A 128 10.22 -12.56 -12.19
C GLU A 128 9.31 -11.79 -11.20
N PRO A 129 9.90 -11.11 -10.20
CA PRO A 129 9.15 -10.31 -9.25
C PRO A 129 8.60 -9.06 -9.94
N VAL A 130 7.39 -8.69 -9.59
CA VAL A 130 6.78 -7.43 -10.00
C VAL A 130 6.61 -6.53 -8.78
N PRO A 131 6.68 -5.20 -8.96
CA PRO A 131 6.38 -4.25 -7.89
C PRO A 131 4.99 -4.47 -7.29
N SER A 132 4.89 -4.28 -5.99
CA SER A 132 3.65 -4.29 -5.23
C SER A 132 3.69 -3.18 -4.17
N LEU A 133 2.55 -2.81 -3.58
CA LEU A 133 2.46 -1.72 -2.60
C LEU A 133 3.00 -0.39 -3.15
N PHE A 134 2.52 0.01 -4.32
CA PHE A 134 2.97 1.24 -4.99
C PHE A 134 1.85 2.27 -5.12
N THR A 135 2.26 3.53 -5.25
CA THR A 135 1.41 4.69 -5.49
C THR A 135 1.02 4.78 -6.97
N PHE A 136 -0.19 5.22 -7.27
CA PHE A 136 -0.67 5.46 -8.63
C PHE A 136 -0.27 6.85 -9.12
N ASN A 137 0.42 6.91 -10.25
CA ASN A 137 0.73 8.17 -10.92
C ASN A 137 -0.48 8.60 -11.76
N ILE A 138 -1.04 9.76 -11.43
CA ILE A 138 -2.27 10.28 -12.03
C ILE A 138 -2.10 11.78 -12.27
N LYS A 139 -2.43 12.22 -13.46
CA LYS A 139 -2.55 13.65 -13.80
C LYS A 139 -4.02 13.96 -14.01
N ASP A 140 -4.66 14.57 -13.03
CA ASP A 140 -6.06 14.97 -13.06
C ASP A 140 -6.22 16.33 -12.39
N ASP A 141 -7.06 17.18 -12.96
CA ASP A 141 -7.28 18.56 -12.47
C ASP A 141 -7.87 18.58 -11.06
N LEU A 142 -8.64 17.58 -10.67
CA LEU A 142 -9.16 17.47 -9.30
C LEU A 142 -8.04 17.30 -8.26
N LEU A 143 -6.94 16.63 -8.61
CA LEU A 143 -5.84 16.37 -7.68
C LEU A 143 -4.84 17.54 -7.61
N LYS A 144 -4.91 18.44 -8.60
CA LYS A 144 -3.99 19.58 -8.71
C LYS A 144 -4.12 20.49 -7.50
N ASP A 145 -2.98 20.90 -6.96
CA ASP A 145 -2.87 21.79 -5.79
C ASP A 145 -3.46 21.22 -4.48
N LEU A 146 -3.70 19.90 -4.42
CA LEU A 146 -4.23 19.19 -3.26
C LEU A 146 -3.27 18.22 -2.56
N PRO A 147 -1.96 18.14 -2.89
CA PRO A 147 -1.08 17.22 -2.16
C PRO A 147 -1.15 17.41 -0.65
N GLY A 148 -1.12 16.29 0.08
CA GLY A 148 -1.30 16.23 1.53
C GLY A 148 -2.77 16.14 1.98
N THR A 149 -3.75 16.23 1.06
CA THR A 149 -5.16 16.00 1.41
C THR A 149 -5.38 14.49 1.60
N SER A 150 -5.93 14.13 2.75
CA SER A 150 -6.25 12.75 3.11
C SER A 150 -7.74 12.55 3.32
N PHE A 151 -8.20 11.34 3.07
CA PHE A 151 -9.55 10.86 3.34
C PHE A 151 -9.42 9.66 4.29
N GLU A 152 -10.21 9.65 5.34
CA GLU A 152 -10.20 8.55 6.33
C GLU A 152 -10.69 7.24 5.72
N ASN A 153 -11.67 7.36 4.83
CA ASN A 153 -12.20 6.25 4.07
C ASN A 153 -12.60 6.73 2.67
N ALA A 154 -12.04 6.08 1.66
CA ALA A 154 -12.41 6.24 0.25
C ALA A 154 -12.46 4.85 -0.39
N GLU A 155 -13.17 4.72 -1.49
CA GLU A 155 -13.19 3.49 -2.28
C GLU A 155 -12.50 3.74 -3.62
N ILE A 156 -11.62 2.82 -4.01
CA ILE A 156 -10.97 2.79 -5.32
C ILE A 156 -11.37 1.50 -6.01
N GLN A 157 -11.89 1.64 -7.22
CA GLN A 157 -12.22 0.53 -8.08
C GLN A 157 -11.37 0.54 -9.35
N ILE A 158 -10.99 -0.64 -9.83
CA ILE A 158 -10.44 -0.86 -11.17
C ILE A 158 -11.54 -1.58 -11.98
N PRO A 159 -12.36 -0.86 -12.77
CA PRO A 159 -13.54 -1.44 -13.40
C PRO A 159 -13.22 -2.60 -14.34
N SER A 160 -12.11 -2.51 -15.09
CA SER A 160 -11.66 -3.57 -16.01
C SER A 160 -11.33 -4.89 -15.33
N LEU A 161 -10.95 -4.86 -14.04
CA LEU A 161 -10.58 -6.02 -13.23
C LEU A 161 -11.70 -6.44 -12.26
N LYS A 162 -12.76 -5.66 -12.15
CA LYS A 162 -13.85 -5.84 -11.17
C LYS A 162 -13.34 -5.95 -9.73
N THR A 163 -12.27 -5.22 -9.44
CA THR A 163 -11.63 -5.18 -8.12
C THR A 163 -11.88 -3.82 -7.49
N ALA A 164 -12.20 -3.82 -6.20
CA ALA A 164 -12.36 -2.60 -5.40
C ALA A 164 -11.71 -2.76 -4.03
N GLU A 165 -11.17 -1.68 -3.49
CA GLU A 165 -10.63 -1.60 -2.14
C GLU A 165 -11.05 -0.31 -1.46
N SER A 166 -11.36 -0.42 -0.17
CA SER A 166 -11.73 0.72 0.67
C SER A 166 -10.70 0.95 1.77
N GLY A 167 -10.55 2.19 2.18
CA GLY A 167 -9.66 2.58 3.26
C GLY A 167 -9.13 4.00 3.11
N PRO A 168 -8.16 4.39 3.96
CA PRO A 168 -7.55 5.70 3.89
C PRO A 168 -6.88 5.96 2.53
N LEU A 169 -7.12 7.17 2.00
CA LEU A 169 -6.59 7.63 0.72
C LEU A 169 -5.83 8.94 0.94
N LEU A 170 -4.72 9.11 0.22
CA LEU A 170 -3.89 10.30 0.26
C LEU A 170 -3.63 10.83 -1.16
N ILE A 171 -3.88 12.11 -1.37
CA ILE A 171 -3.44 12.83 -2.57
C ILE A 171 -1.96 13.20 -2.39
N THR A 172 -1.14 12.85 -3.37
CA THR A 172 0.29 13.15 -3.43
C THR A 172 0.61 14.06 -4.62
N HIS A 173 1.86 14.51 -4.73
CA HIS A 173 2.31 15.33 -5.85
C HIS A 173 2.25 14.63 -7.22
N TRP A 174 2.20 13.31 -7.24
CA TRP A 174 2.16 12.50 -8.47
C TRP A 174 0.87 11.73 -8.67
N GLY A 175 -0.07 11.78 -7.75
CA GLY A 175 -1.36 11.09 -7.87
C GLY A 175 -1.94 10.63 -6.55
N LEU A 176 -2.33 9.36 -6.45
CA LEU A 176 -3.00 8.78 -5.28
C LEU A 176 -2.14 7.74 -4.57
N SER A 177 -2.15 7.77 -3.24
CA SER A 177 -1.52 6.83 -2.33
C SER A 177 -2.44 6.52 -1.14
N GLY A 178 -1.92 5.86 -0.14
CA GLY A 178 -2.65 5.45 1.06
C GLY A 178 -3.03 3.98 1.05
N PRO A 179 -3.50 3.46 2.20
CA PRO A 179 -3.78 2.03 2.38
C PRO A 179 -4.67 1.41 1.31
N ALA A 180 -5.73 2.09 0.84
CA ALA A 180 -6.60 1.59 -0.21
C ALA A 180 -5.83 1.36 -1.53
N VAL A 181 -4.99 2.34 -1.95
CA VAL A 181 -4.16 2.22 -3.16
C VAL A 181 -3.11 1.14 -3.01
N LEU A 182 -2.41 1.10 -1.87
CA LEU A 182 -1.35 0.13 -1.63
C LEU A 182 -1.90 -1.29 -1.64
N LYS A 183 -3.07 -1.51 -1.04
CA LYS A 183 -3.70 -2.81 -0.98
C LYS A 183 -4.12 -3.31 -2.36
N ILE A 184 -4.86 -2.50 -3.13
CA ILE A 184 -5.28 -2.89 -4.48
C ILE A 184 -4.08 -3.13 -5.40
N SER A 185 -3.00 -2.33 -5.26
CA SER A 185 -1.77 -2.52 -6.02
C SER A 185 -1.03 -3.82 -5.67
N ALA A 186 -1.17 -4.33 -4.45
CA ALA A 186 -0.59 -5.60 -4.04
C ALA A 186 -1.41 -6.79 -4.55
N TRP A 187 -2.75 -6.71 -4.45
CA TRP A 187 -3.63 -7.75 -4.95
C TRP A 187 -3.50 -7.95 -6.46
N GLU A 188 -3.51 -6.86 -7.22
CA GLU A 188 -3.48 -6.87 -8.67
C GLU A 188 -2.08 -6.70 -9.26
N ALA A 189 -1.01 -6.86 -8.47
CA ALA A 189 0.36 -6.51 -8.85
C ALA A 189 0.78 -7.09 -10.21
N ARG A 190 0.44 -8.36 -10.51
CA ARG A 190 0.81 -9.00 -11.78
C ARG A 190 0.00 -8.47 -12.95
N THR A 191 -1.31 -8.40 -12.79
CA THR A 191 -2.21 -7.85 -13.81
C THR A 191 -1.85 -6.41 -14.16
N LEU A 192 -1.56 -5.59 -13.13
CA LEU A 192 -1.14 -4.20 -13.34
C LEU A 192 0.23 -4.09 -14.03
N ALA A 193 1.14 -5.04 -13.79
CA ALA A 193 2.41 -5.10 -14.51
C ALA A 193 2.21 -5.47 -15.99
N GLU A 194 1.32 -6.41 -16.30
CA GLU A 194 0.94 -6.78 -17.67
C GLU A 194 0.31 -5.59 -18.42
N LEU A 195 -0.52 -4.78 -17.73
CA LEU A 195 -1.08 -3.53 -18.24
C LEU A 195 -0.04 -2.39 -18.32
N LYS A 196 1.23 -2.67 -18.01
CA LYS A 196 2.31 -1.65 -17.97
C LYS A 196 1.96 -0.45 -17.09
N TYR A 197 1.16 -0.70 -16.04
CA TYR A 197 0.68 0.30 -15.09
C TYR A 197 -0.13 1.44 -15.75
N GLN A 198 -0.86 1.14 -16.82
CA GLN A 198 -1.75 2.06 -17.53
C GLN A 198 -3.17 1.50 -17.51
N PHE A 199 -4.05 2.11 -16.72
CA PHE A 199 -5.43 1.63 -16.51
C PHE A 199 -6.32 2.74 -15.94
N GLU A 200 -7.63 2.61 -16.13
CA GLU A 200 -8.62 3.49 -15.52
C GLU A 200 -8.97 3.03 -14.11
N ILE A 201 -9.14 3.99 -13.22
CA ILE A 201 -9.75 3.79 -11.89
C ILE A 201 -10.98 4.65 -11.75
N GLU A 202 -11.89 4.22 -10.89
CA GLU A 202 -13.00 5.01 -10.39
C GLU A 202 -12.82 5.21 -8.87
N VAL A 203 -12.97 6.45 -8.41
CA VAL A 203 -12.74 6.82 -7.00
C VAL A 203 -14.02 7.38 -6.40
N ASN A 204 -14.43 6.82 -5.27
CA ASN A 204 -15.44 7.37 -4.39
C ASN A 204 -14.73 7.99 -3.16
N PHE A 205 -14.61 9.30 -3.13
CA PHE A 205 -13.88 10.03 -2.07
C PHE A 205 -14.64 10.11 -0.75
N ILE A 206 -15.94 9.85 -0.74
CA ILE A 206 -16.82 10.00 0.44
C ILE A 206 -17.36 8.66 0.95
N SER A 207 -17.04 7.54 0.28
CA SER A 207 -17.39 6.16 0.67
C SER A 207 -18.88 5.92 0.97
N ILE A 208 -19.75 6.66 0.33
CA ILE A 208 -21.20 6.42 0.37
C ILE A 208 -21.73 6.22 -1.04
N PRO A 209 -22.83 5.45 -1.21
CA PRO A 209 -23.46 5.28 -2.51
C PRO A 209 -23.91 6.60 -3.11
N ILE A 210 -23.82 6.75 -4.42
CA ILE A 210 -24.21 8.00 -5.12
C ILE A 210 -25.65 8.39 -4.85
N SER A 211 -26.56 7.42 -4.69
CA SER A 211 -27.98 7.66 -4.34
C SER A 211 -28.15 8.28 -2.94
N GLU A 212 -27.32 7.87 -1.98
CA GLU A 212 -27.31 8.42 -0.64
C GLU A 212 -26.73 9.84 -0.65
N ALA A 213 -25.60 10.04 -1.35
CA ALA A 213 -25.00 11.36 -1.53
C ALA A 213 -25.98 12.35 -2.20
N GLU A 214 -26.74 11.90 -3.19
CA GLU A 214 -27.79 12.68 -3.85
C GLU A 214 -28.88 13.10 -2.87
N ASN A 215 -29.37 12.16 -2.05
CA ASN A 215 -30.39 12.46 -1.03
C ASN A 215 -29.89 13.48 0.00
N LEU A 216 -28.64 13.35 0.46
CA LEU A 216 -28.02 14.31 1.37
C LEU A 216 -27.94 15.71 0.75
N LEU A 217 -27.52 15.83 -0.51
CA LEU A 217 -27.47 17.08 -1.24
C LEU A 217 -28.85 17.72 -1.41
N LYS A 218 -29.87 16.95 -1.79
CA LYS A 218 -31.25 17.41 -1.95
C LYS A 218 -31.84 17.87 -0.63
N THR A 219 -31.64 17.11 0.44
CA THR A 219 -32.11 17.45 1.79
C THR A 219 -31.45 18.74 2.28
N PHE A 220 -30.11 18.85 2.12
CA PHE A 220 -29.39 20.05 2.52
C PHE A 220 -29.84 21.30 1.74
N LYS A 221 -30.08 21.15 0.42
CA LYS A 221 -30.61 22.20 -0.45
C LYS A 221 -31.96 22.71 0.04
N THR A 222 -32.86 21.82 0.46
CA THR A 222 -34.19 22.16 0.99
C THR A 222 -34.12 22.87 2.34
N GLN A 223 -33.21 22.40 3.21
CA GLN A 223 -33.07 22.95 4.57
C GLN A 223 -32.28 24.27 4.62
N ASN A 224 -31.39 24.53 3.65
CA ASN A 224 -30.46 25.65 3.64
C ASN A 224 -30.51 26.48 2.34
N PRO A 225 -31.67 26.89 1.81
CA PRO A 225 -31.77 27.40 0.44
C PRO A 225 -30.95 28.67 0.18
N LYS A 226 -30.71 29.50 1.19
CA LYS A 226 -29.98 30.77 1.08
C LYS A 226 -28.45 30.62 1.27
N LYS A 227 -27.98 29.46 1.70
CA LYS A 227 -26.56 29.23 1.97
C LYS A 227 -25.78 29.12 0.67
N SER A 228 -24.54 29.66 0.61
CA SER A 228 -23.68 29.46 -0.54
C SER A 228 -23.16 28.02 -0.57
N ILE A 229 -22.98 27.45 -1.78
CA ILE A 229 -22.53 26.07 -1.96
C ILE A 229 -21.10 25.88 -1.46
N GLY A 230 -20.22 26.88 -1.60
CA GLY A 230 -18.84 26.83 -1.15
C GLY A 230 -18.68 26.73 0.36
N GLN A 231 -19.63 27.31 1.14
CA GLN A 231 -19.63 27.23 2.59
C GLN A 231 -20.45 26.04 3.14
N SER A 232 -20.98 25.21 2.27
CA SER A 232 -21.84 24.09 2.62
C SER A 232 -21.02 22.87 3.02
N LYS A 233 -21.03 22.51 4.31
CA LYS A 233 -20.39 21.28 4.84
C LYS A 233 -21.39 20.12 4.78
N ILE A 234 -21.55 19.54 3.61
CA ILE A 234 -22.50 18.44 3.36
C ILE A 234 -21.83 17.10 3.60
N PHE A 235 -20.58 16.98 3.20
CA PHE A 235 -19.78 15.78 3.31
C PHE A 235 -18.55 15.99 4.20
N ASN A 236 -18.02 14.92 4.76
CA ASN A 236 -16.79 14.96 5.57
C ASN A 236 -15.54 15.03 4.67
N VAL A 237 -15.39 16.16 3.99
CA VAL A 237 -14.21 16.47 3.16
C VAL A 237 -13.63 17.83 3.54
N THR A 238 -12.35 18.05 3.26
CA THR A 238 -11.72 19.34 3.55
C THR A 238 -12.30 20.44 2.66
N ASN A 239 -12.37 21.68 3.18
CA ASN A 239 -12.85 22.84 2.41
C ASN A 239 -12.05 23.01 1.11
N ARG A 240 -10.74 22.74 1.14
CA ARG A 240 -9.85 22.82 -0.03
C ARG A 240 -10.26 21.84 -1.12
N PHE A 241 -10.56 20.60 -0.76
CA PHE A 241 -11.06 19.59 -1.69
C PHE A 241 -12.44 19.94 -2.21
N TRP A 242 -13.36 20.37 -1.34
CA TRP A 242 -14.70 20.79 -1.73
C TRP A 242 -14.68 21.93 -2.77
N ASN A 243 -13.89 22.97 -2.51
CA ASN A 243 -13.74 24.08 -3.46
C ASN A 243 -13.15 23.63 -4.80
N LYS A 244 -12.21 22.67 -4.79
CA LYS A 244 -11.66 22.09 -6.00
C LYS A 244 -12.71 21.29 -6.79
N VAL A 245 -13.58 20.56 -6.11
CA VAL A 245 -14.74 19.88 -6.75
C VAL A 245 -15.65 20.91 -7.43
N LEU A 246 -15.98 22.02 -6.76
CA LEU A 246 -16.80 23.08 -7.36
C LEU A 246 -16.10 23.72 -8.58
N GLU A 247 -14.79 23.97 -8.46
CA GLU A 247 -13.97 24.52 -9.56
C GLU A 247 -14.03 23.65 -10.81
N ILE A 248 -13.76 22.34 -10.70
CA ILE A 248 -13.80 21.43 -11.86
C ILE A 248 -15.21 21.23 -12.42
N CYS A 249 -16.23 21.43 -11.59
CA CYS A 249 -17.63 21.42 -12.03
C CYS A 249 -18.09 22.76 -12.63
N ASN A 250 -17.22 23.78 -12.69
CA ASN A 250 -17.53 25.15 -13.11
C ASN A 250 -18.68 25.79 -12.32
N ILE A 251 -18.72 25.55 -11.00
CA ILE A 251 -19.75 26.09 -10.11
C ILE A 251 -19.13 27.22 -9.26
N ASN A 252 -19.75 28.40 -9.31
CA ASN A 252 -19.34 29.52 -8.47
C ASN A 252 -19.59 29.17 -6.99
N PRO A 253 -18.57 29.18 -6.10
CA PRO A 253 -18.74 28.87 -4.68
C PRO A 253 -19.75 29.80 -3.94
N GLU A 254 -19.94 31.04 -4.41
CA GLU A 254 -20.89 32.00 -3.82
C GLU A 254 -22.34 31.76 -4.27
N LYS A 255 -22.56 30.84 -5.23
CA LYS A 255 -23.92 30.51 -5.68
C LYS A 255 -24.75 29.92 -4.54
N GLN A 256 -25.97 30.44 -4.34
CA GLN A 256 -26.90 29.87 -3.39
C GLN A 256 -27.27 28.43 -3.77
N ILE A 257 -27.28 27.53 -2.78
CA ILE A 257 -27.53 26.10 -3.02
C ILE A 257 -28.93 25.87 -3.62
N ALA A 258 -29.91 26.73 -3.33
CA ALA A 258 -31.23 26.67 -3.96
C ALA A 258 -31.16 26.77 -5.48
N ASN A 259 -30.18 27.51 -6.02
CA ASN A 259 -30.01 27.79 -7.44
C ASN A 259 -29.13 26.77 -8.16
N ILE A 260 -28.61 25.75 -7.47
CA ILE A 260 -27.87 24.66 -8.07
C ILE A 260 -28.81 23.83 -8.94
N SER A 261 -28.52 23.73 -10.24
CA SER A 261 -29.29 22.96 -11.18
C SER A 261 -29.09 21.45 -10.99
N ALA A 262 -29.98 20.63 -11.53
CA ALA A 262 -29.82 19.17 -11.52
C ALA A 262 -28.53 18.71 -12.23
N LYS A 263 -28.13 19.41 -13.31
CA LYS A 263 -26.88 19.12 -14.02
C LYS A 263 -25.65 19.38 -13.15
N GLU A 264 -25.62 20.50 -12.44
CA GLU A 264 -24.52 20.83 -11.52
C GLU A 264 -24.47 19.87 -10.35
N LEU A 265 -25.62 19.48 -9.80
CA LEU A 265 -25.72 18.49 -8.74
C LEU A 265 -25.15 17.14 -9.18
N ASN A 266 -25.52 16.67 -10.37
CA ASN A 266 -24.95 15.43 -10.94
C ASN A 266 -23.45 15.54 -11.15
N ALA A 267 -22.93 16.68 -11.62
CA ALA A 267 -21.49 16.88 -11.79
C ALA A 267 -20.73 16.78 -10.44
N ILE A 268 -21.28 17.36 -9.38
CA ILE A 268 -20.72 17.21 -8.02
C ILE A 268 -20.71 15.73 -7.58
N LEU A 269 -21.82 15.02 -7.78
CA LEU A 269 -21.94 13.61 -7.40
C LEU A 269 -20.97 12.72 -8.17
N GLU A 270 -20.83 12.92 -9.48
CA GLU A 270 -19.85 12.20 -10.29
C GLU A 270 -18.40 12.49 -9.82
N ALA A 271 -18.08 13.73 -9.50
CA ALA A 271 -16.77 14.12 -9.01
C ALA A 271 -16.43 13.56 -7.62
N LEU A 272 -17.43 13.34 -6.76
CA LEU A 272 -17.26 12.83 -5.41
C LEU A 272 -17.33 11.29 -5.33
N CYS A 273 -18.29 10.68 -6.05
CA CYS A 273 -18.65 9.27 -5.87
C CYS A 273 -18.16 8.35 -6.99
N ARG A 274 -17.86 8.89 -8.17
CA ARG A 274 -17.50 8.11 -9.37
C ARG A 274 -16.45 8.79 -10.23
N LYS A 275 -15.49 9.45 -9.59
CA LYS A 275 -14.45 10.16 -10.33
C LYS A 275 -13.56 9.18 -11.08
N LYS A 276 -13.69 9.16 -12.39
CA LYS A 276 -12.80 8.40 -13.28
C LYS A 276 -11.48 9.11 -13.45
N MET A 277 -10.40 8.36 -13.35
CA MET A 277 -9.05 8.85 -13.49
C MET A 277 -8.18 7.84 -14.25
N GLN A 278 -7.24 8.34 -15.04
CA GLN A 278 -6.29 7.52 -15.77
C GLN A 278 -4.99 7.39 -14.95
N VAL A 279 -4.65 6.17 -14.56
CA VAL A 279 -3.32 5.84 -14.04
C VAL A 279 -2.37 5.72 -15.23
N THR A 280 -1.25 6.41 -15.16
CA THR A 280 -0.24 6.49 -16.25
C THR A 280 1.09 5.84 -15.86
N GLY A 281 1.19 5.32 -14.63
CA GLY A 281 2.39 4.70 -14.11
C GLY A 281 2.31 4.49 -12.62
N LYS A 282 3.44 4.11 -12.03
CA LYS A 282 3.57 3.87 -10.59
C LYS A 282 4.77 4.58 -10.00
N SER A 283 4.69 4.91 -8.71
CA SER A 283 5.82 5.34 -7.89
C SER A 283 5.98 4.44 -6.66
N ILE A 284 7.21 4.28 -6.22
CA ILE A 284 7.59 3.46 -5.06
C ILE A 284 8.01 4.33 -3.86
N TYR A 285 7.70 5.62 -3.90
CA TYR A 285 8.02 6.60 -2.86
C TYR A 285 6.79 6.95 -2.04
#